data_f2500a35bf97478942501cace3da15a8
#
_entry.id   f2500a35bf97478942501cace3da15a8
#
_cell.length_a   1.000
_cell.length_b   1.000
_cell.length_c   1.000
_cell.angle_alpha   90.00
_cell.angle_beta   90.00
_cell.angle_gamma   90.00
#
_symmetry.space_group_name_H-M   'P 1'
#
loop_
_entity.id
_entity.type
_entity.pdbx_description
1 polymer ?
#
loop_
_entity_poly.entity_id
_entity_poly.type
_entity_poly.pdbx_seq_one_letter_code
_entity_poly.pdbx_strand_id
1 'polypeptide(L)'
;MFTGLHLKGADSKNDSLPDINGIIAYYPPTDVLHLKDDPTAASKGDENSPEGLLIGKIAVWNAPEKTKEASPFYYIKDNKDMPPVFLAHGTKDRVVPFSQADLLANEMEKNGCEYEFYALRNADHGSWQFWTEAMLDKVEKFIVKHLKK
;
A
#
# COMPACT_ATOMS: atom_id res chain seq x y z
N MET A 1 4.15 -4.52 2.99
CA MET A 1 2.70 -4.62 2.70
C MET A 1 2.29 -5.99 2.19
N PHE A 2 2.91 -6.56 1.15
CA PHE A 2 2.55 -7.86 0.59
C PHE A 2 2.50 -9.01 1.59
N THR A 3 3.48 -9.12 2.48
CA THR A 3 3.51 -10.19 3.49
C THR A 3 2.23 -10.22 4.32
N GLY A 4 1.71 -9.05 4.73
CA GLY A 4 0.47 -8.96 5.49
C GLY A 4 -0.79 -9.32 4.69
N LEU A 5 -0.77 -9.14 3.37
CA LEU A 5 -1.91 -9.44 2.49
C LEU A 5 -1.95 -10.90 2.03
N HIS A 6 -0.80 -11.58 2.02
CA HIS A 6 -0.67 -12.97 1.57
C HIS A 6 -0.88 -14.03 2.66
N LEU A 7 -0.99 -13.63 3.93
CA LEU A 7 -0.89 -14.54 5.07
C LEU A 7 -2.02 -15.58 5.20
N LYS A 8 -3.10 -15.48 4.42
CA LYS A 8 -4.17 -16.49 4.46
C LYS A 8 -4.68 -16.83 3.07
N GLY A 9 -3.92 -17.57 2.28
CA GLY A 9 -4.48 -18.18 1.09
C GLY A 9 -3.60 -18.33 -0.14
N ALA A 10 -2.52 -17.60 -0.29
CA ALA A 10 -1.68 -17.65 -1.48
C ALA A 10 -0.58 -18.74 -1.40
N ASP A 11 -0.20 -19.16 -0.19
CA ASP A 11 0.87 -20.14 -0.03
C ASP A 11 0.59 -21.10 1.13
N SER A 12 -0.23 -22.12 0.86
CA SER A 12 -0.50 -23.22 1.79
C SER A 12 0.74 -24.06 2.16
N LYS A 13 1.92 -23.65 1.72
CA LYS A 13 3.19 -24.36 1.96
C LYS A 13 4.10 -23.68 2.98
N ASN A 14 3.71 -22.52 3.54
CA ASN A 14 4.58 -21.79 4.44
C ASN A 14 3.90 -21.50 5.78
N ASP A 15 3.71 -22.55 6.59
CA ASP A 15 3.24 -22.48 7.99
C ASP A 15 4.22 -21.72 8.93
N SER A 16 5.30 -21.15 8.37
CA SER A 16 6.38 -20.51 9.13
C SER A 16 6.38 -18.97 9.08
N LEU A 17 5.41 -18.35 8.39
CA LEU A 17 5.35 -16.88 8.38
C LEU A 17 4.83 -16.35 9.71
N PRO A 18 5.46 -15.31 10.27
CA PRO A 18 5.00 -14.74 11.53
C PRO A 18 3.62 -14.10 11.37
N ASP A 19 2.81 -14.16 12.42
CA ASP A 19 1.57 -13.40 12.50
C ASP A 19 1.87 -11.89 12.40
N ILE A 20 1.23 -11.20 11.45
CA ILE A 20 1.33 -9.75 11.32
C ILE A 20 0.16 -9.11 12.05
N ASN A 21 0.46 -8.29 13.05
CA ASN A 21 -0.55 -7.63 13.88
C ASN A 21 -1.10 -6.33 13.26
N GLY A 22 -0.38 -5.73 12.32
CA GLY A 22 -0.79 -4.52 11.63
C GLY A 22 0.19 -4.13 10.54
N ILE A 23 -0.26 -3.30 9.60
CA ILE A 23 0.53 -2.79 8.49
C ILE A 23 0.60 -1.28 8.60
N ILE A 24 1.81 -0.71 8.55
CA ILE A 24 2.02 0.74 8.44
C ILE A 24 2.51 1.03 7.03
N ALA A 25 1.72 1.76 6.27
CA ALA A 25 2.01 2.08 4.87
C ALA A 25 2.07 3.60 4.67
N TYR A 26 3.24 4.11 4.35
CA TYR A 26 3.45 5.51 3.98
C TYR A 26 3.58 5.62 2.47
N TYR A 27 2.76 6.46 1.87
CA TYR A 27 2.76 6.80 0.45
C TYR A 27 2.98 5.60 -0.51
N PRO A 28 2.26 4.47 -0.31
CA PRO A 28 2.50 3.28 -1.11
C PRO A 28 1.93 3.40 -2.52
N PRO A 29 2.61 2.88 -3.55
CA PRO A 29 1.96 2.50 -4.81
C PRO A 29 1.08 1.27 -4.53
N THR A 30 -0.18 1.29 -4.95
CA THR A 30 -1.17 0.27 -4.58
C THR A 30 -1.76 -0.46 -5.77
N ASP A 31 -2.00 0.23 -6.88
CA ASP A 31 -2.36 -0.34 -8.17
C ASP A 31 -1.29 0.02 -9.21
N VAL A 32 -0.27 -0.81 -9.28
CA VAL A 32 0.89 -0.59 -10.14
C VAL A 32 0.52 -0.63 -11.62
N LEU A 33 -0.48 -1.43 -11.99
CA LEU A 33 -0.89 -1.58 -13.38
C LEU A 33 -1.48 -0.29 -13.97
N HIS A 34 -2.27 0.44 -13.16
CA HIS A 34 -2.95 1.66 -13.57
C HIS A 34 -2.27 2.94 -13.09
N LEU A 35 -1.10 2.83 -12.45
CA LEU A 35 -0.33 4.00 -12.01
C LEU A 35 -0.04 4.99 -13.15
N LYS A 36 0.28 4.49 -14.34
CA LYS A 36 0.54 5.28 -15.54
C LYS A 36 -0.65 6.13 -16.02
N ASP A 37 -1.86 5.74 -15.63
CA ASP A 37 -3.10 6.42 -16.04
C ASP A 37 -3.33 7.70 -15.23
N ASP A 38 -2.66 7.85 -14.09
CA ASP A 38 -2.65 9.10 -13.33
C ASP A 38 -1.64 10.08 -13.93
N PRO A 39 -2.08 11.28 -14.38
CA PRO A 39 -1.20 12.25 -15.03
C PRO A 39 -0.11 12.80 -14.09
N THR A 40 -0.32 12.70 -12.77
CA THR A 40 0.63 13.18 -11.75
C THR A 40 1.69 12.15 -11.38
N ALA A 41 1.55 10.89 -11.82
CA ALA A 41 2.53 9.85 -11.56
C ALA A 41 3.90 10.18 -12.16
N ALA A 42 4.97 10.14 -11.36
CA ALA A 42 6.34 10.32 -11.83
C ALA A 42 6.79 9.15 -12.71
N SER A 43 6.44 7.93 -12.31
CA SER A 43 6.70 6.71 -13.10
C SER A 43 5.54 6.41 -14.04
N LYS A 44 5.86 5.91 -15.22
CA LYS A 44 4.86 5.42 -16.20
C LYS A 44 4.87 3.90 -16.33
N GLY A 45 5.69 3.21 -15.55
CA GLY A 45 5.71 1.76 -15.51
C GLY A 45 6.41 1.08 -16.69
N ASP A 46 7.37 1.76 -17.35
CA ASP A 46 8.25 1.14 -18.35
C ASP A 46 9.22 0.13 -17.69
N GLU A 47 9.97 -0.62 -18.50
CA GLU A 47 10.85 -1.69 -18.03
C GLU A 47 12.02 -1.20 -17.13
N ASN A 48 12.35 0.08 -17.16
CA ASN A 48 13.40 0.68 -16.33
C ASN A 48 12.84 1.45 -15.13
N SER A 49 11.53 1.60 -15.05
CA SER A 49 10.86 2.19 -13.90
C SER A 49 10.99 1.31 -12.65
N PRO A 50 10.83 1.85 -11.43
CA PRO A 50 10.80 1.04 -10.21
C PRO A 50 9.82 -0.13 -10.29
N GLU A 51 8.64 0.09 -10.87
CA GLU A 51 7.58 -0.90 -11.03
C GLU A 51 7.96 -1.97 -12.05
N GLY A 52 8.55 -1.56 -13.19
CA GLY A 52 9.05 -2.47 -14.20
C GLY A 52 10.18 -3.36 -13.67
N LEU A 53 11.10 -2.78 -12.89
CA LEU A 53 12.18 -3.52 -12.23
C LEU A 53 11.63 -4.52 -11.21
N LEU A 54 10.61 -4.13 -10.43
CA LEU A 54 9.96 -4.97 -9.44
C LEU A 54 9.42 -6.27 -10.04
N ILE A 55 8.85 -6.21 -11.25
CA ILE A 55 8.27 -7.37 -11.94
C ILE A 55 9.25 -8.06 -12.89
N GLY A 56 10.55 -7.75 -12.81
CA GLY A 56 11.62 -8.42 -13.57
C GLY A 56 12.04 -7.73 -14.86
N LYS A 57 12.09 -6.41 -14.84
CA LYS A 57 12.51 -5.55 -15.96
C LYS A 57 11.58 -5.69 -17.17
N ILE A 58 10.29 -5.60 -16.92
CA ILE A 58 9.22 -5.70 -17.91
C ILE A 58 8.34 -4.47 -17.77
N ALA A 59 7.92 -3.83 -18.85
CA ALA A 59 6.92 -2.78 -18.78
C ALA A 59 5.61 -3.35 -18.21
N VAL A 60 4.99 -2.66 -17.23
CA VAL A 60 3.84 -3.18 -16.45
C VAL A 60 2.65 -3.62 -17.32
N TRP A 61 2.44 -2.93 -18.45
CA TRP A 61 1.38 -3.27 -19.41
C TRP A 61 1.67 -4.50 -20.27
N ASN A 62 2.92 -4.95 -20.34
CA ASN A 62 3.31 -6.16 -21.07
C ASN A 62 3.17 -7.45 -20.23
N ALA A 63 2.98 -7.30 -18.91
CA ALA A 63 2.79 -8.42 -17.98
C ALA A 63 1.69 -8.10 -16.95
N PRO A 64 0.43 -7.85 -17.39
CA PRO A 64 -0.63 -7.35 -16.52
C PRO A 64 -0.92 -8.27 -15.33
N GLU A 65 -0.92 -9.59 -15.50
CA GLU A 65 -1.18 -10.52 -14.39
C GLU A 65 -0.07 -10.47 -13.34
N LYS A 66 1.19 -10.48 -13.77
CA LYS A 66 2.34 -10.35 -12.87
C LYS A 66 2.35 -8.98 -12.17
N THR A 67 1.90 -7.93 -12.84
CA THR A 67 1.78 -6.59 -12.27
C THR A 67 0.67 -6.54 -11.22
N LYS A 68 -0.46 -7.19 -11.43
CA LYS A 68 -1.52 -7.34 -10.42
C LYS A 68 -1.02 -8.10 -9.20
N GLU A 69 -0.28 -9.18 -9.39
CA GLU A 69 0.37 -9.91 -8.29
C GLU A 69 1.30 -9.03 -7.46
N ALA A 70 1.92 -8.02 -8.07
CA ALA A 70 2.74 -7.02 -7.41
C ALA A 70 1.96 -5.80 -6.85
N SER A 71 0.63 -5.77 -6.98
CA SER A 71 -0.22 -4.63 -6.60
C SER A 71 -1.06 -4.95 -5.37
N PRO A 72 -0.83 -4.30 -4.21
CA PRO A 72 -1.59 -4.53 -2.97
C PRO A 72 -3.11 -4.43 -3.14
N PHE A 73 -3.58 -3.55 -4.01
CA PHE A 73 -5.00 -3.32 -4.29
C PHE A 73 -5.78 -4.61 -4.58
N TYR A 74 -5.20 -5.51 -5.37
CA TYR A 74 -5.90 -6.75 -5.79
C TYR A 74 -6.02 -7.81 -4.69
N TYR A 75 -5.36 -7.61 -3.54
CA TYR A 75 -5.42 -8.52 -2.39
C TYR A 75 -6.42 -8.09 -1.31
N ILE A 76 -7.08 -6.95 -1.49
CA ILE A 76 -8.07 -6.45 -0.52
C ILE A 76 -9.40 -7.18 -0.67
N LYS A 77 -9.80 -7.42 -1.93
CA LYS A 77 -11.08 -8.04 -2.24
C LYS A 77 -11.21 -9.41 -1.57
N ASP A 78 -12.33 -9.61 -0.88
CA ASP A 78 -12.67 -10.87 -0.20
C ASP A 78 -11.70 -11.29 0.93
N ASN A 79 -10.75 -10.42 1.31
CA ASN A 79 -9.78 -10.67 2.38
C ASN A 79 -10.21 -10.01 3.71
N LYS A 80 -11.24 -10.56 4.34
CA LYS A 80 -11.78 -10.04 5.62
C LYS A 80 -10.84 -10.22 6.81
N ASP A 81 -9.87 -11.10 6.68
CA ASP A 81 -8.92 -11.45 7.74
C ASP A 81 -7.58 -10.72 7.61
N MET A 82 -7.49 -9.72 6.73
CA MET A 82 -6.25 -8.95 6.58
C MET A 82 -5.93 -8.17 7.86
N PRO A 83 -4.64 -8.00 8.18
CA PRO A 83 -4.24 -7.17 9.31
C PRO A 83 -4.73 -5.73 9.14
N PRO A 84 -5.04 -5.02 10.26
CA PRO A 84 -5.41 -3.62 10.21
C PRO A 84 -4.30 -2.77 9.56
N VAL A 85 -4.70 -1.73 8.83
CA VAL A 85 -3.78 -0.90 8.03
C VAL A 85 -3.78 0.53 8.53
N PHE A 86 -2.60 1.06 8.86
CA PHE A 86 -2.35 2.49 9.01
C PHE A 86 -1.82 3.01 7.69
N LEU A 87 -2.59 3.84 7.00
CA LEU A 87 -2.26 4.40 5.70
C LEU A 87 -2.05 5.91 5.82
N ALA A 88 -0.91 6.44 5.36
CA ALA A 88 -0.66 7.86 5.31
C ALA A 88 -0.11 8.27 3.95
N HIS A 89 -0.64 9.38 3.38
CA HIS A 89 -0.23 9.86 2.06
C HIS A 89 -0.30 11.37 1.96
N GLY A 90 0.67 11.96 1.27
CA GLY A 90 0.71 13.39 1.02
C GLY A 90 -0.23 13.81 -0.13
N THR A 91 -1.04 14.85 0.08
CA THR A 91 -1.99 15.30 -0.95
C THR A 91 -1.35 16.02 -2.15
N LYS A 92 -0.04 16.30 -2.08
CA LYS A 92 0.78 16.86 -3.18
C LYS A 92 1.98 15.96 -3.50
N ASP A 93 1.83 14.66 -3.29
CA ASP A 93 2.88 13.70 -3.63
C ASP A 93 3.16 13.73 -5.13
N ARG A 94 4.42 14.02 -5.50
CA ARG A 94 4.90 14.13 -6.88
C ARG A 94 5.60 12.87 -7.38
N VAL A 95 5.69 11.85 -6.56
CA VAL A 95 6.30 10.56 -6.90
C VAL A 95 5.24 9.50 -7.09
N VAL A 96 4.45 9.24 -6.05
CA VAL A 96 3.31 8.33 -6.07
C VAL A 96 2.04 9.16 -5.89
N PRO A 97 1.13 9.19 -6.87
CA PRO A 97 -0.08 10.00 -6.79
C PRO A 97 -0.93 9.68 -5.55
N PHE A 98 -1.52 10.71 -4.95
CA PHE A 98 -2.43 10.56 -3.82
C PHE A 98 -3.61 9.63 -4.13
N SER A 99 -4.04 9.56 -5.38
CA SER A 99 -5.08 8.64 -5.87
C SER A 99 -4.80 7.19 -5.53
N GLN A 100 -3.54 6.78 -5.39
CA GLN A 100 -3.16 5.42 -5.02
C GLN A 100 -3.60 5.05 -3.60
N ALA A 101 -3.45 5.98 -2.66
CA ALA A 101 -3.91 5.76 -1.29
C ALA A 101 -5.44 5.85 -1.18
N ASP A 102 -6.05 6.79 -1.90
CA ASP A 102 -7.51 6.94 -1.94
C ASP A 102 -8.18 5.69 -2.52
N LEU A 103 -7.63 5.15 -3.60
CA LEU A 103 -8.08 3.90 -4.22
C LEU A 103 -8.03 2.73 -3.23
N LEU A 104 -6.92 2.58 -2.51
CA LEU A 104 -6.75 1.50 -1.52
C LEU A 104 -7.71 1.66 -0.34
N ALA A 105 -7.85 2.88 0.20
CA ALA A 105 -8.74 3.17 1.31
C ALA A 105 -10.20 2.86 0.96
N ASN A 106 -10.65 3.29 -0.22
CA ASN A 106 -12.00 3.02 -0.72
C ASN A 106 -12.26 1.51 -0.89
N GLU A 107 -11.27 0.76 -1.34
CA GLU A 107 -11.42 -0.69 -1.50
C GLU A 107 -11.44 -1.40 -0.13
N MET A 108 -10.60 -0.96 0.83
CA MET A 108 -10.65 -1.47 2.20
C MET A 108 -12.01 -1.19 2.86
N GLU A 109 -12.57 0.01 2.70
CA GLU A 109 -13.89 0.36 3.23
C GLU A 109 -15.00 -0.53 2.66
N LYS A 110 -15.03 -0.72 1.33
CA LYS A 110 -16.02 -1.60 0.67
C LYS A 110 -15.98 -3.05 1.17
N ASN A 111 -14.80 -3.54 1.52
CA ASN A 111 -14.62 -4.91 1.99
C ASN A 111 -14.67 -5.05 3.53
N GLY A 112 -14.94 -3.96 4.26
CA GLY A 112 -15.07 -3.97 5.73
C GLY A 112 -13.74 -4.26 6.45
N CYS A 113 -12.61 -3.92 5.84
CA CYS A 113 -11.29 -4.06 6.44
C CYS A 113 -11.06 -2.97 7.50
N GLU A 114 -10.33 -3.29 8.56
CA GLU A 114 -9.95 -2.29 9.56
C GLU A 114 -8.77 -1.46 9.05
N TYR A 115 -8.96 -0.13 8.97
CA TYR A 115 -7.89 0.79 8.57
C TYR A 115 -8.02 2.17 9.20
N GLU A 116 -6.91 2.90 9.26
CA GLU A 116 -6.84 4.33 9.55
C GLU A 116 -6.16 5.04 8.38
N PHE A 117 -6.79 6.07 7.82
CA PHE A 117 -6.24 6.82 6.69
C PHE A 117 -5.97 8.28 7.05
N TYR A 118 -4.75 8.71 6.81
CA TYR A 118 -4.27 10.08 7.08
C TYR A 118 -3.81 10.77 5.79
N ALA A 119 -4.65 11.64 5.25
CA ALA A 119 -4.32 12.52 4.13
C ALA A 119 -3.55 13.75 4.65
N LEU A 120 -2.24 13.80 4.41
CA LEU A 120 -1.39 14.90 4.87
C LEU A 120 -1.44 16.06 3.90
N ARG A 121 -2.14 17.14 4.30
CA ARG A 121 -2.36 18.31 3.46
C ARG A 121 -1.03 18.95 3.02
N ASN A 122 -0.89 19.18 1.71
CA ASN A 122 0.28 19.77 1.07
C ASN A 122 1.60 19.03 1.30
N ALA A 123 1.59 17.81 1.82
CA ALA A 123 2.77 16.99 1.95
C ALA A 123 3.15 16.38 0.58
N ASP A 124 4.45 16.35 0.32
CA ASP A 124 5.06 15.64 -0.80
C ASP A 124 5.57 14.27 -0.34
N HIS A 125 6.04 13.44 -1.23
CA HIS A 125 6.59 12.11 -0.95
C HIS A 125 7.71 12.17 0.11
N GLY A 126 7.53 11.48 1.24
CA GLY A 126 8.53 11.41 2.31
C GLY A 126 8.84 12.73 3.00
N SER A 127 8.03 13.78 2.81
CA SER A 127 8.24 15.11 3.39
C SER A 127 8.10 15.12 4.92
N TRP A 128 8.55 16.20 5.57
CA TRP A 128 8.65 16.31 7.03
C TRP A 128 7.34 16.08 7.79
N GLN A 129 6.18 16.30 7.15
CA GLN A 129 4.86 16.11 7.76
C GLN A 129 4.62 14.68 8.24
N PHE A 130 5.27 13.67 7.62
CA PHE A 130 5.19 12.27 8.03
C PHE A 130 5.94 11.99 9.33
N TRP A 131 6.86 12.88 9.71
CA TRP A 131 7.81 12.67 10.82
C TRP A 131 7.56 13.62 12.00
N THR A 132 6.41 14.31 12.01
CA THR A 132 6.00 15.14 13.15
C THR A 132 5.68 14.27 14.35
N GLU A 133 5.90 14.82 15.57
CA GLU A 133 5.53 14.17 16.82
C GLU A 133 4.06 13.70 16.80
N ALA A 134 3.16 14.56 16.35
CA ALA A 134 1.73 14.24 16.24
C ALA A 134 1.44 13.06 15.29
N MET A 135 2.24 12.86 14.25
CA MET A 135 2.08 11.73 13.33
C MET A 135 2.69 10.45 13.91
N LEU A 136 3.84 10.56 14.58
CA LEU A 136 4.48 9.45 15.27
C LEU A 136 3.62 8.95 16.44
N ASP A 137 2.98 9.84 17.19
CA ASP A 137 2.01 9.47 18.26
C ASP A 137 0.82 8.66 17.71
N LYS A 138 0.36 8.98 16.50
CA LYS A 138 -0.71 8.20 15.85
C LYS A 138 -0.25 6.80 15.48
N VAL A 139 0.96 6.69 14.93
CA VAL A 139 1.59 5.40 14.62
C VAL A 139 1.78 4.57 15.89
N GLU A 140 2.28 5.17 16.97
CA GLU A 140 2.45 4.49 18.25
C GLU A 140 1.12 3.96 18.79
N LYS A 141 0.08 4.80 18.79
CA LYS A 141 -1.27 4.40 19.22
C LYS A 141 -1.82 3.24 18.39
N PHE A 142 -1.62 3.29 17.07
CA PHE A 142 -2.01 2.20 16.19
C PHE A 142 -1.26 0.91 16.53
N ILE A 143 0.05 0.97 16.70
CA ILE A 143 0.87 -0.19 17.08
C ILE A 143 0.39 -0.77 18.42
N VAL A 144 0.25 0.07 19.45
CA VAL A 144 -0.18 -0.37 20.80
C VAL A 144 -1.57 -1.01 20.76
N LYS A 145 -2.50 -0.44 19.98
CA LYS A 145 -3.86 -0.97 19.81
C LYS A 145 -3.88 -2.38 19.24
N HIS A 146 -2.97 -2.68 18.30
CA HIS A 146 -2.97 -3.92 17.53
C HIS A 146 -1.89 -4.92 17.94
N LEU A 147 -0.99 -4.56 18.86
CA LEU A 147 -0.06 -5.53 19.44
C LEU A 147 -0.87 -6.60 20.20
N LYS A 148 -0.77 -7.84 19.74
CA LYS A 148 -1.23 -8.99 20.54
C LYS A 148 -0.33 -9.09 21.78
N LYS A 149 -0.96 -9.06 22.96
CA LYS A 149 -0.28 -9.38 24.22
C LYS A 149 -0.06 -10.88 24.32
#